data_932805ffc01a271ef97375f2d6973611
#
_entry.id   932805ffc01a271ef97375f2d6973611
#
_cell.length_a   1.000
_cell.length_b   1.000
_cell.length_c   1.000
_cell.angle_alpha   90.00
_cell.angle_beta   90.00
_cell.angle_gamma   90.00
#
_symmetry.space_group_name_H-M   'P 1'
#
loop_
_entity.id
_entity.type
_entity.pdbx_description
1 polymer ?
#
loop_
_entity_poly.entity_id
_entity_poly.type
_entity_poly.pdbx_seq_one_letter_code
_entity_poly.pdbx_strand_id
1 'polypeptide(L)'
;QDGGVALESGEIVPSNMTILSIGVRPETKFLQSSGIALGARGEILVDEQLRTSAPDVFALGDAVAVTNIVSGKKQTIALASPANKQARIVADVVCGKPARYTGAQGTAIAKVFGAVVGVTGLGEDYLCANGTACAKSITISASNASYYPGADMMFVKLIFDPQTGRLFGGQIVGGKGVDKRTDVLAVAIRAKMNVFDLQELELAYAPPFSSAKDPVNMAGYAAVKMGYKKLGFLGGMEVPAVQRFG
;
A
#
# COMPACT_ATOMS: atom_id res chain seq x y z
N GLN A 1 -29.82 -2.66 -19.52
CA GLN A 1 -30.50 -2.98 -20.80
C GLN A 1 -30.11 -4.40 -21.18
N ASP A 2 -31.07 -5.17 -21.67
CA ASP A 2 -30.80 -6.52 -22.17
C ASP A 2 -29.82 -6.42 -23.35
N GLY A 3 -28.66 -7.05 -23.23
CA GLY A 3 -27.69 -7.20 -24.32
C GLY A 3 -26.46 -6.33 -24.31
N GLY A 4 -26.20 -5.48 -23.30
CA GLY A 4 -24.96 -4.70 -23.27
C GLY A 4 -24.89 -3.59 -22.23
N VAL A 5 -23.72 -2.93 -22.17
CA VAL A 5 -23.42 -1.78 -21.32
C VAL A 5 -23.40 -0.52 -22.19
N ALA A 6 -24.23 0.46 -21.84
CA ALA A 6 -24.21 1.78 -22.48
C ALA A 6 -23.12 2.65 -21.83
N LEU A 7 -22.24 3.20 -22.64
CA LEU A 7 -21.21 4.15 -22.22
C LEU A 7 -21.79 5.59 -22.24
N GLU A 8 -21.14 6.52 -21.55
CA GLU A 8 -21.49 7.95 -21.58
C GLU A 8 -21.42 8.54 -22.98
N SER A 9 -20.61 7.98 -23.88
CA SER A 9 -20.53 8.35 -25.30
C SER A 9 -21.79 7.98 -26.10
N GLY A 10 -22.71 7.20 -25.53
CA GLY A 10 -23.86 6.62 -26.22
C GLY A 10 -23.56 5.31 -26.93
N GLU A 11 -22.33 4.85 -26.96
CA GLU A 11 -21.94 3.55 -27.51
C GLU A 11 -22.46 2.43 -26.61
N ILE A 12 -22.95 1.35 -27.22
CA ILE A 12 -23.37 0.14 -26.50
C ILE A 12 -22.33 -0.96 -26.74
N VAL A 13 -21.67 -1.39 -25.65
CA VAL A 13 -20.77 -2.54 -25.68
C VAL A 13 -21.57 -3.81 -25.44
N PRO A 14 -21.72 -4.69 -26.43
CA PRO A 14 -22.46 -5.95 -26.27
C PRO A 14 -21.82 -6.81 -25.20
N SER A 15 -22.60 -7.33 -24.25
CA SER A 15 -22.09 -8.22 -23.20
C SER A 15 -23.16 -9.13 -22.67
N ASN A 16 -22.81 -10.40 -22.45
CA ASN A 16 -23.69 -11.38 -21.82
C ASN A 16 -23.56 -11.37 -20.28
N MET A 17 -22.46 -10.80 -19.77
CA MET A 17 -22.19 -10.65 -18.34
C MET A 17 -21.39 -9.37 -18.12
N THR A 18 -21.78 -8.60 -17.12
CA THR A 18 -21.05 -7.40 -16.71
C THR A 18 -20.65 -7.51 -15.24
N ILE A 19 -19.36 -7.36 -14.95
CA ILE A 19 -18.83 -7.38 -13.58
C ILE A 19 -18.57 -5.94 -13.15
N LEU A 20 -19.29 -5.47 -12.13
CA LEU A 20 -19.06 -4.15 -11.52
C LEU A 20 -17.95 -4.27 -10.46
N SER A 21 -16.81 -3.67 -10.73
CA SER A 21 -15.64 -3.63 -9.83
C SER A 21 -15.19 -2.17 -9.61
N ILE A 22 -16.12 -1.34 -9.15
CA ILE A 22 -15.96 0.13 -9.01
C ILE A 22 -15.56 0.57 -7.59
N GLY A 23 -15.13 -0.39 -6.76
CA GLY A 23 -14.75 -0.15 -5.36
C GLY A 23 -15.97 -0.04 -4.41
N VAL A 24 -15.67 0.35 -3.17
CA VAL A 24 -16.66 0.45 -2.11
C VAL A 24 -16.78 1.89 -1.59
N ARG A 25 -17.97 2.24 -1.09
CA ARG A 25 -18.21 3.48 -0.37
C ARG A 25 -18.86 3.16 0.98
N PRO A 26 -18.56 3.93 2.03
CA PRO A 26 -19.25 3.78 3.30
C PRO A 26 -20.77 3.97 3.15
N GLU A 27 -21.57 3.03 3.69
CA GLU A 27 -23.03 3.18 3.73
C GLU A 27 -23.40 3.96 4.99
N THR A 28 -23.31 5.26 4.90
CA THR A 28 -23.48 6.22 6.02
C THR A 28 -24.60 7.22 5.80
N LYS A 29 -25.44 7.00 4.77
CA LYS A 29 -26.56 7.89 4.45
C LYS A 29 -27.51 8.10 5.64
N PHE A 30 -27.71 7.07 6.46
CA PHE A 30 -28.55 7.13 7.66
C PHE A 30 -28.00 8.07 8.75
N LEU A 31 -26.73 8.48 8.66
CA LEU A 31 -26.10 9.39 9.61
C LEU A 31 -26.22 10.88 9.19
N GLN A 32 -26.71 11.20 8.00
CA GLN A 32 -26.73 12.57 7.48
C GLN A 32 -27.47 13.56 8.38
N SER A 33 -28.48 13.10 9.15
CA SER A 33 -29.25 13.92 10.09
C SER A 33 -28.86 13.72 11.56
N SER A 34 -27.82 12.93 11.85
CA SER A 34 -27.45 12.56 13.22
C SER A 34 -26.56 13.59 13.92
N GLY A 35 -26.00 14.56 13.20
CA GLY A 35 -25.00 15.51 13.72
C GLY A 35 -23.58 14.92 13.78
N ILE A 36 -23.37 13.65 13.39
CA ILE A 36 -22.05 13.04 13.27
C ILE A 36 -21.33 13.61 12.06
N ALA A 37 -20.09 14.08 12.26
CA ALA A 37 -19.28 14.64 11.19
C ALA A 37 -18.85 13.57 10.18
N LEU A 38 -19.18 13.81 8.91
CA LEU A 38 -18.83 12.96 7.79
C LEU A 38 -17.82 13.68 6.88
N GLY A 39 -16.92 12.91 6.26
CA GLY A 39 -16.02 13.40 5.24
C GLY A 39 -16.70 13.51 3.85
N ALA A 40 -15.94 13.99 2.86
CA ALA A 40 -16.47 14.28 1.51
C ALA A 40 -17.00 13.05 0.76
N ARG A 41 -16.57 11.85 1.12
CA ARG A 41 -17.02 10.58 0.51
C ARG A 41 -18.02 9.84 1.39
N GLY A 42 -18.49 10.46 2.48
CA GLY A 42 -19.41 9.89 3.46
C GLY A 42 -18.72 9.10 4.57
N GLU A 43 -17.40 9.07 4.63
CA GLU A 43 -16.65 8.41 5.71
C GLU A 43 -16.90 9.13 7.05
N ILE A 44 -16.99 8.35 8.14
CA ILE A 44 -17.17 8.91 9.49
C ILE A 44 -15.80 9.45 9.96
N LEU A 45 -15.79 10.74 10.35
CA LEU A 45 -14.58 11.35 10.90
C LEU A 45 -14.42 10.97 12.36
N VAL A 46 -13.24 10.47 12.71
CA VAL A 46 -12.90 10.04 14.08
C VAL A 46 -11.55 10.60 14.51
N ASP A 47 -11.38 10.72 15.83
CA ASP A 47 -10.09 11.03 16.45
C ASP A 47 -9.19 9.78 16.60
N GLU A 48 -8.05 9.92 17.31
CA GLU A 48 -7.13 8.81 17.56
C GLU A 48 -7.67 7.76 18.54
N GLN A 49 -8.71 8.09 19.29
CA GLN A 49 -9.45 7.17 20.18
C GLN A 49 -10.67 6.56 19.50
N LEU A 50 -10.86 6.87 18.19
CA LEU A 50 -12.02 6.44 17.38
C LEU A 50 -13.36 7.01 17.88
N ARG A 51 -13.33 8.15 18.58
CA ARG A 51 -14.53 8.92 18.94
C ARG A 51 -15.01 9.69 17.74
N THR A 52 -16.32 9.74 17.58
CA THR A 52 -16.97 10.62 16.59
C THR A 52 -17.15 12.04 17.16
N SER A 53 -17.77 12.92 16.38
CA SER A 53 -18.17 14.25 16.85
C SER A 53 -19.33 14.23 17.85
N ALA A 54 -20.07 13.13 17.94
CA ALA A 54 -21.14 12.96 18.93
C ALA A 54 -20.57 12.39 20.25
N PRO A 55 -20.99 12.94 21.42
CA PRO A 55 -20.56 12.40 22.72
C PRO A 55 -20.89 10.93 22.88
N ASP A 56 -19.94 10.17 23.44
CA ASP A 56 -20.07 8.75 23.75
C ASP A 56 -20.37 7.82 22.55
N VAL A 57 -20.16 8.32 21.34
CA VAL A 57 -20.32 7.56 20.10
C VAL A 57 -18.95 7.30 19.46
N PHE A 58 -18.66 6.06 19.20
CA PHE A 58 -17.45 5.58 18.54
C PHE A 58 -17.78 5.02 17.15
N ALA A 59 -16.83 5.09 16.24
CA ALA A 59 -16.94 4.44 14.95
C ALA A 59 -15.60 3.77 14.58
N LEU A 60 -15.69 2.63 13.91
CA LEU A 60 -14.52 1.85 13.49
C LEU A 60 -14.82 1.02 12.23
N GLY A 61 -13.79 0.44 11.65
CA GLY A 61 -13.89 -0.44 10.49
C GLY A 61 -13.86 0.32 9.16
N ASP A 62 -14.53 -0.22 8.17
CA ASP A 62 -14.41 0.21 6.78
C ASP A 62 -15.05 1.59 6.50
N ALA A 63 -15.94 2.04 7.39
CA ALA A 63 -16.68 3.28 7.23
C ALA A 63 -15.96 4.52 7.80
N VAL A 64 -14.84 4.38 8.50
CA VAL A 64 -14.16 5.50 9.15
C VAL A 64 -12.98 6.03 8.36
N ALA A 65 -12.69 7.33 8.50
CA ALA A 65 -11.48 7.96 8.02
C ALA A 65 -10.42 7.96 9.13
N VAL A 66 -9.33 7.23 8.92
CA VAL A 66 -8.19 7.14 9.83
C VAL A 66 -6.94 7.76 9.21
N THR A 67 -5.96 8.09 10.02
CA THR A 67 -4.69 8.62 9.53
C THR A 67 -3.93 7.55 8.73
N ASN A 68 -3.60 7.85 7.47
CA ASN A 68 -2.60 7.08 6.74
C ASN A 68 -1.22 7.50 7.24
N ILE A 69 -0.43 6.55 7.76
CA ILE A 69 0.86 6.85 8.40
C ILE A 69 1.96 7.30 7.44
N VAL A 70 1.77 7.09 6.14
CA VAL A 70 2.74 7.50 5.11
C VAL A 70 2.47 8.94 4.67
N SER A 71 1.21 9.27 4.35
CA SER A 71 0.81 10.62 3.91
C SER A 71 0.51 11.58 5.05
N GLY A 72 0.21 11.10 6.24
CA GLY A 72 -0.33 11.90 7.35
C GLY A 72 -1.78 12.35 7.17
N LYS A 73 -2.42 12.05 6.02
CA LYS A 73 -3.79 12.47 5.71
C LYS A 73 -4.81 11.44 6.17
N LYS A 74 -6.03 11.91 6.47
CA LYS A 74 -7.17 11.03 6.74
C LYS A 74 -7.58 10.31 5.47
N GLN A 75 -7.81 9.00 5.56
CA GLN A 75 -8.25 8.13 4.48
C GLN A 75 -9.13 7.00 5.00
N THR A 76 -10.04 6.54 4.18
CA THR A 76 -10.71 5.26 4.40
C THR A 76 -9.78 4.12 3.98
N ILE A 77 -9.53 3.18 4.89
CA ILE A 77 -8.70 1.99 4.64
C ILE A 77 -9.54 0.78 5.02
N ALA A 78 -10.35 0.33 4.07
CA ALA A 78 -11.31 -0.75 4.22
C ALA A 78 -10.61 -2.13 4.19
N LEU A 79 -10.01 -2.52 5.31
CA LEU A 79 -9.26 -3.76 5.50
C LEU A 79 -9.50 -4.35 6.89
N ALA A 80 -9.61 -5.68 6.96
CA ALA A 80 -9.90 -6.39 8.20
C ALA A 80 -8.86 -6.19 9.31
N SER A 81 -7.55 -6.14 8.97
CA SER A 81 -6.51 -5.95 9.97
C SER A 81 -6.57 -4.57 10.68
N PRO A 82 -6.71 -3.44 9.98
CA PRO A 82 -7.04 -2.15 10.59
C PRO A 82 -8.30 -2.21 11.47
N ALA A 83 -9.41 -2.75 10.96
CA ALA A 83 -10.67 -2.84 11.67
C ALA A 83 -10.55 -3.59 13.02
N ASN A 84 -9.87 -4.73 13.04
CA ASN A 84 -9.61 -5.50 14.25
C ASN A 84 -8.78 -4.72 15.29
N LYS A 85 -7.75 -4.01 14.85
CA LYS A 85 -6.94 -3.16 15.76
C LYS A 85 -7.76 -2.00 16.30
N GLN A 86 -8.59 -1.38 15.48
CA GLN A 86 -9.51 -0.32 15.89
C GLN A 86 -10.51 -0.82 16.94
N ALA A 87 -11.10 -2.01 16.75
CA ALA A 87 -12.04 -2.61 17.69
C ALA A 87 -11.41 -2.78 19.08
N ARG A 88 -10.17 -3.24 19.15
CA ARG A 88 -9.43 -3.35 20.41
C ARG A 88 -9.22 -1.98 21.07
N ILE A 89 -8.83 -0.97 20.29
CA ILE A 89 -8.64 0.40 20.82
C ILE A 89 -9.94 0.95 21.41
N VAL A 90 -11.06 0.80 20.69
CA VAL A 90 -12.38 1.24 21.20
C VAL A 90 -12.72 0.51 22.51
N ALA A 91 -12.55 -0.80 22.55
CA ALA A 91 -12.81 -1.58 23.78
C ALA A 91 -11.95 -1.09 24.97
N ASP A 92 -10.66 -0.86 24.75
CA ASP A 92 -9.75 -0.35 25.78
C ASP A 92 -10.16 1.06 26.24
N VAL A 93 -10.52 1.97 25.31
CA VAL A 93 -10.97 3.34 25.64
C VAL A 93 -12.29 3.33 26.42
N VAL A 94 -13.26 2.52 26.01
CA VAL A 94 -14.56 2.38 26.72
C VAL A 94 -14.35 1.84 28.14
N CYS A 95 -13.35 0.97 28.33
CA CYS A 95 -12.96 0.47 29.66
C CYS A 95 -12.06 1.44 30.44
N GLY A 96 -11.88 2.69 30.00
CA GLY A 96 -11.08 3.71 30.70
C GLY A 96 -9.57 3.54 30.56
N LYS A 97 -9.09 2.66 29.69
CA LYS A 97 -7.64 2.48 29.46
C LYS A 97 -7.11 3.52 28.47
N PRO A 98 -5.87 4.01 28.66
CA PRO A 98 -5.24 4.91 27.71
C PRO A 98 -4.82 4.14 26.45
N ALA A 99 -5.64 4.23 25.38
CA ALA A 99 -5.35 3.61 24.11
C ALA A 99 -5.55 4.60 22.96
N ARG A 100 -4.73 4.47 21.89
CA ARG A 100 -4.79 5.30 20.71
C ARG A 100 -4.52 4.48 19.45
N TYR A 101 -5.25 4.75 18.40
CA TYR A 101 -5.01 4.19 17.07
C TYR A 101 -4.04 5.08 16.29
N THR A 102 -2.87 4.56 16.01
CA THR A 102 -1.79 5.31 15.32
C THR A 102 -1.93 5.38 13.81
N GLY A 103 -3.02 4.84 13.25
CA GLY A 103 -3.29 4.83 11.82
C GLY A 103 -2.87 3.55 11.11
N ALA A 104 -3.08 3.53 9.81
CA ALA A 104 -2.78 2.40 8.93
C ALA A 104 -2.04 2.86 7.66
N GLN A 105 -1.50 1.92 6.91
CA GLN A 105 -0.79 2.17 5.65
C GLN A 105 -1.40 1.44 4.45
N GLY A 106 -2.39 0.57 4.66
CA GLY A 106 -3.09 -0.10 3.58
C GLY A 106 -2.32 -1.32 3.02
N THR A 107 -1.86 -2.23 3.90
CA THR A 107 -1.24 -3.48 3.46
C THR A 107 -2.31 -4.49 3.10
N ALA A 108 -2.29 -4.98 1.85
CA ALA A 108 -3.24 -5.94 1.33
C ALA A 108 -2.56 -6.98 0.43
N ILE A 109 -3.17 -8.16 0.35
CA ILE A 109 -2.72 -9.23 -0.52
C ILE A 109 -3.93 -9.94 -1.14
N ALA A 110 -3.79 -10.35 -2.39
CA ALA A 110 -4.81 -11.11 -3.10
C ALA A 110 -4.17 -12.22 -3.93
N LYS A 111 -4.88 -13.35 -4.03
CA LYS A 111 -4.55 -14.42 -4.95
C LYS A 111 -5.53 -14.38 -6.12
N VAL A 112 -4.99 -14.26 -7.34
CA VAL A 112 -5.76 -14.19 -8.57
C VAL A 112 -5.28 -15.33 -9.48
N PHE A 113 -6.05 -16.40 -9.56
CA PHE A 113 -5.66 -17.66 -10.21
C PHE A 113 -4.31 -18.19 -9.68
N GLY A 114 -3.31 -18.28 -10.54
CA GLY A 114 -1.94 -18.71 -10.19
C GLY A 114 -1.02 -17.59 -9.66
N ALA A 115 -1.46 -16.33 -9.75
CA ALA A 115 -0.68 -15.18 -9.32
C ALA A 115 -1.08 -14.68 -7.92
N VAL A 116 -0.12 -14.13 -7.20
CA VAL A 116 -0.31 -13.43 -5.93
C VAL A 116 0.11 -11.98 -6.11
N VAL A 117 -0.72 -11.05 -5.63
CA VAL A 117 -0.45 -9.61 -5.66
C VAL A 117 -0.45 -9.08 -4.24
N GLY A 118 0.66 -8.50 -3.81
CA GLY A 118 0.80 -7.83 -2.52
C GLY A 118 1.04 -6.34 -2.70
N VAL A 119 0.43 -5.52 -1.85
CA VAL A 119 0.61 -4.06 -1.86
C VAL A 119 0.74 -3.54 -0.44
N THR A 120 1.49 -2.47 -0.25
CA THR A 120 1.60 -1.77 1.04
C THR A 120 1.99 -0.31 0.82
N GLY A 121 1.49 0.59 1.67
CA GLY A 121 1.77 2.02 1.58
C GLY A 121 0.95 2.73 0.50
N LEU A 122 1.53 3.75 -0.13
CA LEU A 122 0.88 4.61 -1.11
C LEU A 122 1.22 4.21 -2.55
N GLY A 123 0.22 4.23 -3.40
CA GLY A 123 0.39 4.06 -4.84
C GLY A 123 0.88 5.33 -5.54
N GLU A 124 1.46 5.17 -6.72
CA GLU A 124 1.96 6.27 -7.56
C GLU A 124 0.84 7.25 -7.92
N ASP A 125 -0.34 6.75 -8.30
CA ASP A 125 -1.50 7.57 -8.66
C ASP A 125 -1.95 8.47 -7.52
N TYR A 126 -1.96 7.93 -6.28
CA TYR A 126 -2.30 8.73 -5.10
C TYR A 126 -1.29 9.85 -4.86
N LEU A 127 0.01 9.57 -4.99
CA LEU A 127 1.07 10.56 -4.80
C LEU A 127 1.00 11.64 -5.87
N CYS A 128 0.82 11.27 -7.13
CA CYS A 128 0.64 12.20 -8.24
C CYS A 128 -0.59 13.09 -8.06
N ALA A 129 -1.74 12.52 -7.71
CA ALA A 129 -2.97 13.28 -7.47
C ALA A 129 -2.86 14.25 -6.28
N ASN A 130 -1.94 14.01 -5.34
CA ASN A 130 -1.67 14.88 -4.20
C ASN A 130 -0.43 15.78 -4.37
N GLY A 131 0.14 15.86 -5.56
CA GLY A 131 1.31 16.70 -5.86
C GLY A 131 2.58 16.28 -5.12
N THR A 132 2.67 15.03 -4.67
CA THR A 132 3.83 14.50 -3.96
C THR A 132 4.82 13.92 -4.96
N ALA A 133 6.02 14.47 -5.04
CA ALA A 133 7.08 13.94 -5.89
C ALA A 133 7.45 12.52 -5.44
N CYS A 134 7.52 11.58 -6.36
CA CYS A 134 7.97 10.22 -6.08
C CYS A 134 8.84 9.69 -7.21
N ALA A 135 9.74 8.80 -6.85
CA ALA A 135 10.49 7.95 -7.76
C ALA A 135 10.01 6.50 -7.62
N LYS A 136 10.25 5.70 -8.65
CA LYS A 136 9.92 4.28 -8.63
C LYS A 136 11.05 3.45 -9.19
N SER A 137 11.21 2.22 -8.69
CA SER A 137 12.04 1.18 -9.30
C SER A 137 11.23 -0.10 -9.46
N ILE A 138 11.50 -0.84 -10.51
CA ILE A 138 10.90 -2.16 -10.75
C ILE A 138 12.03 -3.15 -10.94
N THR A 139 11.99 -4.25 -10.20
CA THR A 139 12.94 -5.35 -10.33
C THR A 139 12.21 -6.64 -10.59
N ILE A 140 12.89 -7.56 -11.26
CA ILE A 140 12.44 -8.92 -11.50
C ILE A 140 13.46 -9.84 -10.87
N SER A 141 13.02 -10.70 -9.94
CA SER A 141 13.90 -11.61 -9.19
C SER A 141 13.21 -12.95 -9.01
N ALA A 142 13.99 -14.01 -8.85
CA ALA A 142 13.43 -15.30 -8.47
C ALA A 142 13.02 -15.30 -6.98
N SER A 143 11.95 -16.00 -6.62
CA SER A 143 11.45 -16.12 -5.26
C SER A 143 12.44 -16.84 -4.32
N ASN A 144 13.28 -17.71 -4.86
CA ASN A 144 14.33 -18.47 -4.19
C ASN A 144 15.50 -18.71 -5.15
N ALA A 145 16.54 -19.38 -4.69
CA ALA A 145 17.70 -19.68 -5.51
C ALA A 145 17.30 -20.37 -6.82
N SER A 146 17.69 -19.81 -7.96
CA SER A 146 17.21 -20.23 -9.29
C SER A 146 17.58 -21.68 -9.67
N TYR A 147 18.63 -22.21 -9.06
CA TYR A 147 19.04 -23.62 -9.23
C TYR A 147 18.23 -24.59 -8.37
N TYR A 148 17.42 -24.09 -7.42
CA TYR A 148 16.56 -24.91 -6.58
C TYR A 148 15.17 -25.03 -7.20
N PRO A 149 14.56 -26.23 -7.22
CA PRO A 149 13.25 -26.45 -7.85
C PRO A 149 12.14 -25.55 -7.26
N GLY A 150 11.22 -25.15 -8.12
CA GLY A 150 10.02 -24.38 -7.71
C GLY A 150 10.31 -22.89 -7.45
N ALA A 151 11.31 -22.32 -8.10
CA ALA A 151 11.51 -20.87 -8.13
C ALA A 151 10.51 -20.21 -9.07
N ASP A 152 9.75 -19.23 -8.55
CA ASP A 152 8.82 -18.40 -9.32
C ASP A 152 9.43 -17.02 -9.55
N MET A 153 9.10 -16.40 -10.67
CA MET A 153 9.49 -15.01 -10.92
C MET A 153 8.62 -14.05 -10.12
N MET A 154 9.25 -13.01 -9.59
CA MET A 154 8.62 -11.99 -8.76
C MET A 154 8.99 -10.60 -9.28
N PHE A 155 7.98 -9.77 -9.50
CA PHE A 155 8.10 -8.37 -9.85
C PHE A 155 7.94 -7.55 -8.57
N VAL A 156 8.92 -6.72 -8.23
CA VAL A 156 8.89 -5.84 -7.06
C VAL A 156 8.99 -4.41 -7.54
N LYS A 157 7.93 -3.63 -7.28
CA LYS A 157 7.91 -2.18 -7.50
C LYS A 157 8.04 -1.47 -6.16
N LEU A 158 9.05 -0.62 -6.02
CA LEU A 158 9.19 0.32 -4.92
C LEU A 158 8.78 1.72 -5.37
N ILE A 159 8.15 2.46 -4.46
CA ILE A 159 7.79 3.87 -4.64
C ILE A 159 8.38 4.62 -3.44
N PHE A 160 9.18 5.64 -3.71
CA PHE A 160 9.95 6.31 -2.68
C PHE A 160 10.16 7.80 -2.98
N ASP A 161 10.54 8.55 -1.98
CA ASP A 161 10.92 9.96 -2.08
C ASP A 161 12.22 10.09 -2.89
N PRO A 162 12.24 10.87 -4.00
CA PRO A 162 13.44 11.00 -4.83
C PRO A 162 14.58 11.76 -4.15
N GLN A 163 14.34 12.45 -3.04
CA GLN A 163 15.37 13.24 -2.33
C GLN A 163 15.93 12.49 -1.12
N THR A 164 15.09 11.80 -0.36
CA THR A 164 15.46 11.15 0.90
C THR A 164 15.56 9.63 0.79
N GLY A 165 15.00 9.04 -0.27
CA GLY A 165 14.85 7.59 -0.42
C GLY A 165 13.80 6.97 0.49
N ARG A 166 13.10 7.75 1.31
CA ARG A 166 12.06 7.25 2.21
C ARG A 166 11.01 6.46 1.43
N LEU A 167 10.68 5.28 1.92
CA LEU A 167 9.69 4.44 1.28
C LEU A 167 8.28 5.03 1.44
N PHE A 168 7.56 5.17 0.34
CA PHE A 168 6.14 5.53 0.31
C PHE A 168 5.26 4.31 0.11
N GLY A 169 5.69 3.35 -0.71
CA GLY A 169 4.91 2.17 -1.00
C GLY A 169 5.68 1.08 -1.73
N GLY A 170 5.06 -0.09 -1.81
CA GLY A 170 5.57 -1.23 -2.55
C GLY A 170 4.45 -2.08 -3.11
N GLN A 171 4.69 -2.65 -4.28
CA GLN A 171 3.79 -3.57 -4.96
C GLN A 171 4.59 -4.78 -5.40
N ILE A 172 4.06 -5.97 -5.17
CA ILE A 172 4.72 -7.22 -5.53
C ILE A 172 3.74 -8.11 -6.28
N VAL A 173 4.18 -8.66 -7.40
CA VAL A 173 3.40 -9.63 -8.19
C VAL A 173 4.28 -10.83 -8.46
N GLY A 174 3.75 -12.02 -8.23
CA GLY A 174 4.47 -13.27 -8.46
C GLY A 174 3.67 -14.48 -7.99
N GLY A 175 4.35 -15.55 -7.67
CA GLY A 175 3.77 -16.73 -7.06
C GLY A 175 4.22 -16.88 -5.61
N LYS A 176 5.15 -17.80 -5.39
CA LYS A 176 5.69 -18.14 -4.05
C LYS A 176 6.44 -16.97 -3.42
N GLY A 177 6.16 -16.67 -2.15
CA GLY A 177 6.92 -15.75 -1.32
C GLY A 177 6.63 -14.26 -1.53
N VAL A 178 5.54 -13.92 -2.23
CA VAL A 178 5.00 -12.55 -2.33
C VAL A 178 4.55 -12.05 -0.97
N ASP A 179 3.86 -12.88 -0.19
CA ASP A 179 3.41 -12.63 1.18
C ASP A 179 4.56 -12.17 2.09
N LYS A 180 5.61 -12.99 2.18
CA LYS A 180 6.81 -12.70 2.97
C LYS A 180 7.38 -11.31 2.64
N ARG A 181 7.55 -10.98 1.35
CA ARG A 181 8.17 -9.72 0.92
C ARG A 181 7.25 -8.53 1.08
N THR A 182 5.95 -8.74 0.94
CA THR A 182 4.94 -7.71 1.24
C THR A 182 4.99 -7.33 2.71
N ASP A 183 5.12 -8.31 3.63
CA ASP A 183 5.23 -8.04 5.06
C ASP A 183 6.55 -7.35 5.42
N VAL A 184 7.67 -7.75 4.80
CA VAL A 184 8.96 -7.05 4.99
C VAL A 184 8.85 -5.58 4.56
N LEU A 185 8.26 -5.29 3.39
CA LEU A 185 8.04 -3.91 2.94
C LEU A 185 7.05 -3.16 3.85
N ALA A 186 6.02 -3.83 4.36
CA ALA A 186 5.08 -3.22 5.30
C ALA A 186 5.77 -2.80 6.61
N VAL A 187 6.65 -3.64 7.14
CA VAL A 187 7.47 -3.31 8.32
C VAL A 187 8.43 -2.18 8.01
N ALA A 188 9.12 -2.22 6.87
CA ALA A 188 10.06 -1.18 6.44
C ALA A 188 9.38 0.20 6.32
N ILE A 189 8.20 0.27 5.68
CA ILE A 189 7.41 1.52 5.58
C ILE A 189 6.98 1.99 6.97
N ARG A 190 6.49 1.09 7.82
CA ARG A 190 6.08 1.42 9.20
C ARG A 190 7.23 1.97 10.02
N ALA A 191 8.42 1.40 9.86
CA ALA A 191 9.65 1.85 10.50
C ALA A 191 10.26 3.11 9.85
N LYS A 192 9.62 3.66 8.81
CA LYS A 192 10.09 4.82 8.05
C LYS A 192 11.46 4.62 7.40
N MET A 193 11.77 3.40 7.04
CA MET A 193 13.00 3.06 6.32
C MET A 193 13.05 3.71 4.95
N ASN A 194 14.25 3.79 4.41
CA ASN A 194 14.55 4.30 3.08
C ASN A 194 15.14 3.19 2.19
N VAL A 195 15.40 3.48 0.93
CA VAL A 195 15.91 2.49 -0.04
C VAL A 195 17.31 1.97 0.29
N PHE A 196 18.12 2.71 1.06
CA PHE A 196 19.45 2.26 1.51
C PHE A 196 19.30 1.22 2.62
N ASP A 197 18.38 1.45 3.56
CA ASP A 197 18.11 0.50 4.64
C ASP A 197 17.71 -0.87 4.09
N LEU A 198 16.93 -0.90 2.96
CA LEU A 198 16.53 -2.17 2.33
C LEU A 198 17.73 -3.00 1.83
N GLN A 199 18.84 -2.37 1.46
CA GLN A 199 20.05 -3.08 1.03
C GLN A 199 20.70 -3.81 2.18
N GLU A 200 20.63 -3.24 3.39
CA GLU A 200 21.30 -3.72 4.60
C GLU A 200 20.44 -4.72 5.39
N LEU A 201 19.19 -4.97 4.97
CA LEU A 201 18.33 -5.95 5.65
C LEU A 201 18.96 -7.34 5.57
N GLU A 202 19.22 -7.94 6.72
CA GLU A 202 19.62 -9.35 6.84
C GLU A 202 18.35 -10.22 6.87
N LEU A 203 17.99 -10.77 5.71
CA LEU A 203 16.79 -11.59 5.55
C LEU A 203 17.15 -13.08 5.52
N ALA A 204 16.27 -13.91 6.07
CA ALA A 204 16.48 -15.35 6.17
C ALA A 204 16.71 -15.99 4.78
N TYR A 205 17.82 -16.68 4.62
CA TYR A 205 18.22 -17.35 3.40
C TYR A 205 18.54 -18.83 3.63
N ALA A 206 17.94 -19.64 2.79
CA ALA A 206 18.44 -20.95 2.34
C ALA A 206 17.83 -21.19 0.96
N PRO A 207 18.43 -22.04 0.09
CA PRO A 207 18.00 -22.21 -1.30
C PRO A 207 16.50 -22.42 -1.54
N PRO A 208 15.74 -23.14 -0.68
CA PRO A 208 14.30 -23.34 -0.84
C PRO A 208 13.44 -22.09 -0.52
N PHE A 209 13.98 -21.09 0.21
CA PHE A 209 13.20 -19.99 0.80
C PHE A 209 13.49 -18.62 0.19
N SER A 210 14.72 -18.41 -0.29
CA SER A 210 15.14 -17.13 -0.85
C SER A 210 16.37 -17.29 -1.74
N SER A 211 16.93 -16.21 -2.23
CA SER A 211 18.29 -16.09 -2.72
C SER A 211 19.15 -15.30 -1.73
N ALA A 212 20.48 -15.43 -1.81
CA ALA A 212 21.40 -14.76 -0.90
C ALA A 212 21.23 -13.22 -0.90
N LYS A 213 20.81 -12.68 -2.04
CA LYS A 213 20.28 -11.32 -2.16
C LYS A 213 18.76 -11.45 -2.37
N ASP A 214 17.99 -11.27 -1.30
CA ASP A 214 16.53 -11.36 -1.37
C ASP A 214 15.98 -10.34 -2.38
N PRO A 215 14.84 -10.62 -3.05
CA PRO A 215 14.14 -9.66 -3.91
C PRO A 215 13.96 -8.26 -3.31
N VAL A 216 13.78 -8.15 -1.99
CA VAL A 216 13.71 -6.84 -1.29
C VAL A 216 15.06 -6.12 -1.31
N ASN A 217 16.17 -6.81 -1.04
CA ASN A 217 17.50 -6.21 -1.13
C ASN A 217 17.79 -5.79 -2.58
N MET A 218 17.46 -6.64 -3.57
CA MET A 218 17.63 -6.32 -4.98
C MET A 218 16.83 -5.09 -5.41
N ALA A 219 15.60 -4.92 -4.91
CA ALA A 219 14.78 -3.75 -5.15
C ALA A 219 15.42 -2.48 -4.54
N GLY A 220 15.98 -2.58 -3.34
CA GLY A 220 16.76 -1.51 -2.71
C GLY A 220 17.98 -1.11 -3.54
N TYR A 221 18.80 -2.08 -3.98
CA TYR A 221 19.96 -1.82 -4.85
C TYR A 221 19.58 -1.14 -6.15
N ALA A 222 18.49 -1.57 -6.80
CA ALA A 222 18.00 -0.95 -8.02
C ALA A 222 17.53 0.48 -7.80
N ALA A 223 16.76 0.71 -6.73
CA ALA A 223 16.25 2.04 -6.38
C ALA A 223 17.39 3.06 -6.16
N VAL A 224 18.44 2.66 -5.45
CA VAL A 224 19.62 3.51 -5.22
C VAL A 224 20.33 3.86 -6.53
N LYS A 225 20.49 2.89 -7.44
CA LYS A 225 21.12 3.16 -8.75
C LYS A 225 20.31 4.09 -9.65
N MET A 226 18.99 4.06 -9.55
CA MET A 226 18.09 4.81 -10.44
C MET A 226 17.90 6.28 -10.05
N GLY A 227 18.14 6.69 -8.83
CA GLY A 227 17.63 7.97 -8.34
C GLY A 227 18.57 8.89 -7.57
N TYR A 228 19.73 8.46 -7.14
CA TYR A 228 20.51 9.24 -6.18
C TYR A 228 21.70 9.99 -6.78
N LYS A 229 21.39 11.07 -7.54
CA LYS A 229 22.40 12.10 -7.91
C LYS A 229 22.82 13.02 -6.76
N LYS A 230 22.24 12.94 -5.54
CA LYS A 230 22.39 14.01 -4.52
C LYS A 230 22.94 13.63 -3.16
N LEU A 231 23.21 12.37 -2.86
CA LEU A 231 24.01 12.07 -1.70
C LEU A 231 25.43 11.79 -2.19
N GLY A 232 26.36 12.71 -1.94
CA GLY A 232 27.74 12.71 -2.41
C GLY A 232 28.61 11.51 -2.04
N PHE A 233 28.05 10.30 -2.11
CA PHE A 233 28.69 9.02 -1.76
C PHE A 233 29.08 8.17 -2.97
N LEU A 234 28.66 8.54 -4.18
CA LEU A 234 29.14 7.89 -5.39
C LEU A 234 29.92 8.89 -6.22
N GLY A 235 31.21 8.96 -6.00
CA GLY A 235 32.13 9.65 -6.88
C GLY A 235 31.93 9.20 -8.33
N GLY A 236 31.58 10.12 -9.20
CA GLY A 236 32.03 10.12 -10.58
C GLY A 236 31.34 9.23 -11.60
N MET A 237 30.12 8.75 -11.44
CA MET A 237 29.37 8.17 -12.57
C MET A 237 28.09 8.98 -12.87
N GLU A 238 28.12 9.73 -13.97
CA GLU A 238 26.91 10.29 -14.57
C GLU A 238 26.06 9.16 -15.14
N VAL A 239 24.87 8.95 -14.57
CA VAL A 239 23.87 8.06 -15.18
C VAL A 239 22.99 8.91 -16.08
N PRO A 240 22.88 8.60 -17.39
CA PRO A 240 22.04 9.34 -18.31
C PRO A 240 20.57 9.31 -17.87
N ALA A 241 19.85 10.41 -18.02
CA ALA A 241 18.42 10.48 -17.76
C ALA A 241 17.70 9.43 -18.62
N VAL A 242 16.95 8.53 -17.97
CA VAL A 242 16.11 7.57 -18.68
C VAL A 242 15.00 8.35 -19.37
N GLN A 243 14.98 8.29 -20.70
CA GLN A 243 13.91 8.83 -21.53
C GLN A 243 12.57 8.20 -21.10
N ARG A 244 11.58 9.06 -20.90
CA ARG A 244 10.19 8.64 -20.75
C ARG A 244 9.75 7.99 -22.06
N PHE A 245 9.43 6.71 -22.02
CA PHE A 245 8.59 6.13 -23.04
C PHE A 245 7.14 6.52 -22.71
N GLY A 246 6.53 7.17 -23.71
CA GLY A 246 5.15 7.61 -23.72
C GLY A 246 4.15 6.43 -23.73
#